data_1e3c9c706cccf89cf8def24a2aaa3616
#
_entry.id   1e3c9c706cccf89cf8def24a2aaa3616
#
_cell.length_a   1.000
_cell.length_b   1.000
_cell.length_c   1.000
_cell.angle_alpha   90.00
_cell.angle_beta   90.00
_cell.angle_gamma   90.00
#
_symmetry.space_group_name_H-M   'P 1'
#
loop_
_entity.id
_entity.type
_entity.pdbx_description
1 polymer ?
#
loop_
_entity_poly.entity_id
_entity_poly.type
_entity_poly.pdbx_seq_one_letter_code
_entity_poly.pdbx_strand_id
1 'polypeptide(L)'
;MAPLPRPPPADPNADWPIPQLVLRVDDLAHPGAKLLFDNVKPYDALKDAIVAVYCWLYTPETVPRTVEKVTLVFRAMPGVAHTFGSERFKEIHFSLDHVANSAARAADEVAGVLAHEAVHCFQYTGADGVPCPGGLGEGIADWVRLRAGLAPPHWVEGRGGRWDAGYEATGFFLDWLEERYGHGLVAELNGCLRVRPWSEALFKELTGRRIKKLWRLYREHLGLEVPGGGGEEGE
;
A
#
# COMPACT_ATOMS: atom_id res chain seq x y z
N MET A 1 7.66 -17.62 22.34
CA MET A 1 6.24 -17.32 22.60
C MET A 1 5.52 -17.31 21.28
N ALA A 2 4.35 -17.95 21.17
CA ALA A 2 3.51 -17.75 20.01
C ALA A 2 3.06 -16.27 19.98
N PRO A 3 3.04 -15.60 18.81
CA PRO A 3 2.52 -14.26 18.73
C PRO A 3 1.06 -14.24 19.20
N LEU A 4 0.69 -13.18 19.91
CA LEU A 4 -0.72 -12.98 20.29
C LEU A 4 -1.55 -12.81 19.01
N PRO A 5 -2.77 -13.35 18.96
CA PRO A 5 -3.65 -13.17 17.83
C PRO A 5 -3.93 -11.66 17.65
N ARG A 6 -3.61 -11.14 16.47
CA ARG A 6 -3.86 -9.75 16.11
C ARG A 6 -5.30 -9.58 15.65
N PRO A 7 -5.92 -8.41 15.86
CA PRO A 7 -7.30 -8.21 15.46
C PRO A 7 -7.45 -8.30 13.94
N PRO A 8 -8.60 -8.74 13.45
CA PRO A 8 -8.94 -8.66 12.02
C PRO A 8 -8.94 -7.19 11.56
N PRO A 9 -8.92 -6.94 10.23
CA PRO A 9 -9.05 -5.58 9.70
C PRO A 9 -10.31 -4.91 10.27
N ALA A 10 -10.24 -3.59 10.45
CA ALA A 10 -11.35 -2.83 11.02
C ALA A 10 -12.60 -2.85 10.11
N ASP A 11 -13.78 -2.67 10.69
CA ASP A 11 -15.05 -2.65 9.96
C ASP A 11 -15.07 -1.51 8.92
N PRO A 12 -15.30 -1.80 7.64
CA PRO A 12 -15.43 -0.78 6.60
C PRO A 12 -16.62 0.16 6.81
N ASN A 13 -17.61 -0.26 7.60
CA ASN A 13 -18.79 0.56 7.95
C ASN A 13 -18.60 1.38 9.24
N ALA A 14 -17.41 1.35 9.84
CA ALA A 14 -17.14 2.20 11.00
C ALA A 14 -17.25 3.69 10.64
N ASP A 15 -17.46 4.54 11.63
CA ASP A 15 -17.48 6.00 11.44
C ASP A 15 -16.06 6.56 11.21
N TRP A 16 -15.57 6.37 10.00
CA TRP A 16 -14.26 6.81 9.59
C TRP A 16 -14.20 8.32 9.35
N PRO A 17 -13.16 9.02 9.82
CA PRO A 17 -12.97 10.45 9.57
C PRO A 17 -12.47 10.70 8.14
N ILE A 18 -13.38 10.68 7.17
CA ILE A 18 -13.04 10.93 5.77
C ILE A 18 -12.68 12.42 5.59
N PRO A 19 -11.50 12.75 5.02
CA PRO A 19 -11.12 14.12 4.74
C PRO A 19 -12.03 14.74 3.66
N GLN A 20 -11.91 16.05 3.42
CA GLN A 20 -12.55 16.68 2.27
C GLN A 20 -12.01 16.06 0.97
N LEU A 21 -12.90 15.53 0.14
CA LEU A 21 -12.55 14.96 -1.16
C LEU A 21 -12.86 15.97 -2.27
N VAL A 22 -11.90 16.20 -3.16
CA VAL A 22 -12.03 17.11 -4.31
C VAL A 22 -11.64 16.34 -5.57
N LEU A 23 -12.44 16.48 -6.63
CA LEU A 23 -12.13 15.95 -7.95
C LEU A 23 -11.76 17.10 -8.89
N ARG A 24 -10.69 16.93 -9.65
CA ARG A 24 -10.29 17.77 -10.76
C ARG A 24 -10.02 16.92 -11.99
N VAL A 25 -10.53 17.31 -13.14
CA VAL A 25 -10.24 16.70 -14.44
C VAL A 25 -9.76 17.79 -15.37
N ASP A 26 -8.50 17.72 -15.78
CA ASP A 26 -7.86 18.80 -16.54
C ASP A 26 -8.30 18.82 -18.02
N ASP A 27 -8.68 17.66 -18.58
CA ASP A 27 -9.16 17.56 -19.97
C ASP A 27 -10.36 16.61 -20.06
N LEU A 28 -11.55 17.16 -20.16
CA LEU A 28 -12.81 16.41 -20.32
C LEU A 28 -12.98 15.84 -21.75
N ALA A 29 -12.24 16.32 -22.74
CA ALA A 29 -12.28 15.81 -24.10
C ALA A 29 -11.37 14.59 -24.29
N HIS A 30 -10.48 14.31 -23.33
CA HIS A 30 -9.57 13.17 -23.39
C HIS A 30 -10.35 11.83 -23.42
N PRO A 31 -9.99 10.87 -24.28
CA PRO A 31 -10.67 9.55 -24.32
C PRO A 31 -10.73 8.84 -22.96
N GLY A 32 -9.66 8.96 -22.16
CA GLY A 32 -9.60 8.42 -20.80
C GLY A 32 -10.60 9.07 -19.85
N ALA A 33 -10.95 10.37 -20.03
CA ALA A 33 -11.97 11.03 -19.20
C ALA A 33 -13.36 10.45 -19.48
N LYS A 34 -13.71 10.27 -20.76
CA LYS A 34 -14.96 9.61 -21.12
C LYS A 34 -15.03 8.21 -20.52
N LEU A 35 -13.98 7.41 -20.72
CA LEU A 35 -13.92 6.03 -20.21
C LEU A 35 -14.02 5.99 -18.69
N LEU A 36 -13.37 6.93 -17.99
CA LEU A 36 -13.47 7.08 -16.55
C LEU A 36 -14.92 7.23 -16.11
N PHE A 37 -15.62 8.24 -16.63
CA PHE A 37 -17.00 8.53 -16.20
C PHE A 37 -18.01 7.50 -16.65
N ASP A 38 -17.76 6.78 -17.75
CA ASP A 38 -18.61 5.67 -18.21
C ASP A 38 -18.53 4.44 -17.28
N ASN A 39 -17.40 4.26 -16.56
CA ASN A 39 -17.14 3.05 -15.80
C ASN A 39 -16.95 3.25 -14.28
N VAL A 40 -16.64 4.46 -13.84
CA VAL A 40 -16.25 4.75 -12.46
C VAL A 40 -17.03 5.95 -11.94
N LYS A 41 -17.40 5.91 -10.67
CA LYS A 41 -17.80 7.09 -9.90
C LYS A 41 -16.58 7.56 -9.09
N PRO A 42 -15.84 8.58 -9.54
CA PRO A 42 -14.52 8.90 -8.95
C PRO A 42 -14.54 9.24 -7.46
N TYR A 43 -15.63 9.88 -7.00
CA TYR A 43 -15.80 10.19 -5.58
C TYR A 43 -15.93 8.91 -4.74
N ASP A 44 -16.80 7.98 -5.16
CA ASP A 44 -17.01 6.73 -4.44
C ASP A 44 -15.73 5.90 -4.46
N ALA A 45 -15.06 5.78 -5.62
CA ALA A 45 -13.81 5.04 -5.76
C ALA A 45 -12.68 5.60 -4.86
N LEU A 46 -12.54 6.92 -4.76
CA LEU A 46 -11.56 7.53 -3.86
C LEU A 46 -11.92 7.30 -2.39
N LYS A 47 -13.20 7.43 -2.03
CA LYS A 47 -13.67 7.17 -0.68
C LYS A 47 -13.43 5.72 -0.29
N ASP A 48 -13.78 4.77 -1.15
CA ASP A 48 -13.60 3.33 -0.91
C ASP A 48 -12.11 2.98 -0.77
N ALA A 49 -11.24 3.59 -1.59
CA ALA A 49 -9.80 3.45 -1.47
C ALA A 49 -9.28 3.93 -0.10
N ILE A 50 -9.74 5.09 0.37
CA ILE A 50 -9.38 5.62 1.70
C ILE A 50 -9.89 4.71 2.82
N VAL A 51 -11.12 4.22 2.71
CA VAL A 51 -11.69 3.27 3.68
C VAL A 51 -10.86 1.98 3.70
N ALA A 52 -10.44 1.46 2.55
CA ALA A 52 -9.57 0.29 2.50
C ALA A 52 -8.24 0.53 3.24
N VAL A 53 -7.60 1.68 3.04
CA VAL A 53 -6.38 2.07 3.80
C VAL A 53 -6.65 2.06 5.31
N TYR A 54 -7.77 2.65 5.73
CA TYR A 54 -8.12 2.73 7.15
C TYR A 54 -8.37 1.34 7.74
N CYS A 55 -9.10 0.49 7.04
CA CYS A 55 -9.40 -0.88 7.50
C CYS A 55 -8.14 -1.73 7.69
N TRP A 56 -7.15 -1.60 6.79
CA TRP A 56 -5.97 -2.46 6.82
C TRP A 56 -4.82 -1.90 7.66
N LEU A 57 -4.69 -0.57 7.80
CA LEU A 57 -3.55 0.04 8.49
C LEU A 57 -3.90 0.69 9.83
N TYR A 58 -5.19 0.88 10.14
CA TYR A 58 -5.62 1.66 11.31
C TYR A 58 -6.83 1.07 12.03
N THR A 59 -7.13 1.67 13.17
CA THR A 59 -8.41 1.58 13.84
C THR A 59 -9.05 2.97 13.88
N PRO A 60 -10.36 3.12 14.21
CA PRO A 60 -10.99 4.44 14.36
C PRO A 60 -10.25 5.37 15.33
N GLU A 61 -9.52 4.81 16.32
CA GLU A 61 -8.74 5.55 17.32
C GLU A 61 -7.36 5.97 16.81
N THR A 62 -6.75 5.17 15.91
CA THR A 62 -5.37 5.36 15.45
C THR A 62 -5.24 6.02 14.09
N VAL A 63 -6.35 6.14 13.36
CA VAL A 63 -6.37 6.77 12.02
C VAL A 63 -5.85 8.21 12.09
N PRO A 64 -4.93 8.61 11.17
CA PRO A 64 -4.41 9.97 11.16
C PRO A 64 -5.52 10.98 10.83
N ARG A 65 -5.65 11.99 11.68
CA ARG A 65 -6.61 13.10 11.50
C ARG A 65 -5.94 14.37 10.98
N THR A 66 -4.67 14.28 10.60
CA THR A 66 -3.89 15.42 10.08
C THR A 66 -4.22 15.73 8.63
N VAL A 67 -4.60 14.72 7.84
CA VAL A 67 -4.98 14.91 6.44
C VAL A 67 -6.39 15.50 6.38
N GLU A 68 -6.49 16.74 5.94
CA GLU A 68 -7.75 17.50 5.90
C GLU A 68 -8.41 17.44 4.52
N LYS A 69 -7.60 17.32 3.46
CA LYS A 69 -8.10 17.29 2.08
C LYS A 69 -7.26 16.36 1.21
N VAL A 70 -7.95 15.57 0.39
CA VAL A 70 -7.36 14.79 -0.70
C VAL A 70 -7.98 15.26 -2.02
N THR A 71 -7.15 15.74 -2.95
CA THR A 71 -7.55 16.14 -4.30
C THR A 71 -7.15 15.05 -5.27
N LEU A 72 -8.12 14.43 -5.94
CA LEU A 72 -7.88 13.51 -7.04
C LEU A 72 -7.88 14.29 -8.35
N VAL A 73 -6.77 14.23 -9.08
CA VAL A 73 -6.56 14.98 -10.34
C VAL A 73 -6.36 13.98 -11.47
N PHE A 74 -7.28 13.96 -12.43
CA PHE A 74 -7.11 13.22 -13.67
C PHE A 74 -6.57 14.15 -14.76
N ARG A 75 -5.43 13.78 -15.36
CA ARG A 75 -4.79 14.55 -16.42
C ARG A 75 -3.97 13.68 -17.37
N ALA A 76 -3.71 14.16 -18.57
CA ALA A 76 -2.73 13.54 -19.46
C ALA A 76 -1.34 13.66 -18.83
N MET A 77 -0.66 12.52 -18.60
CA MET A 77 0.68 12.48 -18.05
C MET A 77 1.31 11.10 -18.26
N PRO A 78 2.65 11.01 -18.33
CA PRO A 78 3.35 9.73 -18.37
C PRO A 78 3.18 8.97 -17.04
N GLY A 79 3.32 7.64 -17.11
CA GLY A 79 3.18 6.76 -15.96
C GLY A 79 1.73 6.42 -15.64
N VAL A 80 1.48 5.99 -14.41
CA VAL A 80 0.17 5.52 -13.95
C VAL A 80 -0.50 6.55 -13.04
N ALA A 81 0.08 6.76 -11.87
CA ALA A 81 -0.37 7.72 -10.88
C ALA A 81 0.80 8.09 -9.95
N HIS A 82 0.62 9.10 -9.13
CA HIS A 82 1.53 9.43 -8.04
C HIS A 82 0.83 10.32 -7.01
N THR A 83 1.27 10.21 -5.76
CA THR A 83 0.77 10.99 -4.63
C THR A 83 1.85 11.93 -4.10
N PHE A 84 1.50 13.17 -3.81
CA PHE A 84 2.36 14.15 -3.16
C PHE A 84 1.54 15.14 -2.31
N GLY A 85 2.21 16.08 -1.66
CA GLY A 85 1.58 17.14 -0.89
C GLY A 85 2.19 17.35 0.48
N SER A 86 1.50 18.11 1.31
CA SER A 86 1.88 18.35 2.71
C SER A 86 1.25 17.30 3.64
N GLU A 87 1.46 17.44 4.94
CA GLU A 87 0.79 16.59 5.94
C GLU A 87 -0.74 16.77 5.94
N ARG A 88 -1.24 17.98 5.60
CA ARG A 88 -2.66 18.33 5.65
C ARG A 88 -3.38 18.21 4.31
N PHE A 89 -2.67 18.46 3.21
CA PHE A 89 -3.25 18.55 1.86
C PHE A 89 -2.51 17.60 0.94
N LYS A 90 -3.21 16.59 0.44
CA LYS A 90 -2.68 15.58 -0.46
C LYS A 90 -3.29 15.73 -1.85
N GLU A 91 -2.50 15.43 -2.86
CA GLU A 91 -2.96 15.31 -4.24
C GLU A 91 -2.55 13.95 -4.80
N ILE A 92 -3.51 13.26 -5.41
CA ILE A 92 -3.29 12.05 -6.20
C ILE A 92 -3.47 12.45 -7.66
N HIS A 93 -2.41 12.39 -8.45
CA HIS A 93 -2.46 12.61 -9.89
C HIS A 93 -2.54 11.27 -10.61
N PHE A 94 -3.58 11.10 -11.41
CA PHE A 94 -3.88 9.89 -12.15
C PHE A 94 -3.85 10.15 -13.66
N SER A 95 -3.16 9.29 -14.41
CA SER A 95 -3.01 9.42 -15.86
C SER A 95 -4.28 9.07 -16.62
N LEU A 96 -4.83 10.01 -17.37
CA LEU A 96 -5.91 9.74 -18.32
C LEU A 96 -5.46 8.82 -19.46
N ASP A 97 -4.17 8.87 -19.84
CA ASP A 97 -3.60 7.94 -20.82
C ASP A 97 -3.62 6.50 -20.29
N HIS A 98 -3.29 6.31 -19.00
CA HIS A 98 -3.36 5.00 -18.36
C HIS A 98 -4.80 4.48 -18.30
N VAL A 99 -5.78 5.33 -17.96
CA VAL A 99 -7.21 4.95 -18.00
C VAL A 99 -7.60 4.49 -19.40
N ALA A 100 -7.23 5.24 -20.44
CA ALA A 100 -7.52 4.89 -21.83
C ALA A 100 -6.89 3.56 -22.24
N ASN A 101 -5.64 3.32 -21.84
CA ASN A 101 -4.90 2.09 -22.12
C ASN A 101 -5.44 0.86 -21.35
N SER A 102 -6.19 1.08 -20.28
CA SER A 102 -6.77 0.05 -19.43
C SER A 102 -8.26 -0.21 -19.71
N ALA A 103 -8.77 0.15 -20.89
CA ALA A 103 -10.18 0.15 -21.24
C ALA A 103 -10.92 -1.16 -20.89
N ALA A 104 -10.29 -2.32 -21.12
CA ALA A 104 -10.89 -3.63 -20.87
C ALA A 104 -11.21 -3.92 -19.38
N ARG A 105 -10.56 -3.18 -18.45
CA ARG A 105 -10.69 -3.33 -17.00
C ARG A 105 -10.56 -1.99 -16.26
N ALA A 106 -11.06 -0.93 -16.86
CA ALA A 106 -10.88 0.44 -16.37
C ALA A 106 -11.37 0.62 -14.92
N ALA A 107 -12.51 0.04 -14.56
CA ALA A 107 -13.05 0.15 -13.19
C ALA A 107 -12.10 -0.49 -12.16
N ASP A 108 -11.67 -1.74 -12.39
CA ASP A 108 -10.78 -2.47 -11.49
C ASP A 108 -9.41 -1.81 -11.40
N GLU A 109 -8.90 -1.31 -12.54
CA GLU A 109 -7.59 -0.67 -12.60
C GLU A 109 -7.61 0.66 -11.84
N VAL A 110 -8.63 1.48 -12.06
CA VAL A 110 -8.77 2.75 -11.31
C VAL A 110 -8.92 2.49 -9.82
N ALA A 111 -9.78 1.54 -9.41
CA ALA A 111 -9.96 1.20 -8.01
C ALA A 111 -8.64 0.71 -7.37
N GLY A 112 -7.94 -0.19 -8.06
CA GLY A 112 -6.68 -0.76 -7.55
C GLY A 112 -5.55 0.28 -7.44
N VAL A 113 -5.39 1.14 -8.43
CA VAL A 113 -4.39 2.22 -8.39
C VAL A 113 -4.76 3.25 -7.32
N LEU A 114 -6.05 3.61 -7.17
CA LEU A 114 -6.47 4.52 -6.10
C LEU A 114 -6.24 3.92 -4.71
N ALA A 115 -6.44 2.60 -4.52
CA ALA A 115 -6.13 1.94 -3.26
C ALA A 115 -4.64 2.04 -2.91
N HIS A 116 -3.75 1.88 -3.89
CA HIS A 116 -2.31 2.07 -3.74
C HIS A 116 -1.97 3.53 -3.39
N GLU A 117 -2.40 4.49 -4.19
CA GLU A 117 -2.09 5.91 -4.02
C GLU A 117 -2.67 6.50 -2.72
N ALA A 118 -3.85 6.03 -2.31
CA ALA A 118 -4.44 6.44 -1.05
C ALA A 118 -3.58 6.05 0.16
N VAL A 119 -2.84 4.94 0.10
CA VAL A 119 -1.89 4.56 1.18
C VAL A 119 -0.86 5.66 1.39
N HIS A 120 -0.30 6.22 0.32
CA HIS A 120 0.70 7.29 0.41
C HIS A 120 0.15 8.60 1.01
N CYS A 121 -1.18 8.78 1.04
CA CYS A 121 -1.79 9.90 1.75
C CYS A 121 -1.68 9.77 3.27
N PHE A 122 -1.63 8.55 3.81
CA PHE A 122 -1.83 8.30 5.24
C PHE A 122 -0.72 7.49 5.90
N GLN A 123 0.08 6.71 5.16
CA GLN A 123 1.14 5.87 5.74
C GLN A 123 2.25 6.69 6.39
N TYR A 124 2.90 6.10 7.37
CA TYR A 124 4.08 6.67 8.01
C TYR A 124 5.35 6.11 7.37
N THR A 125 6.38 6.93 7.26
CA THR A 125 7.64 6.54 6.61
C THR A 125 8.80 6.37 7.60
N GLY A 126 8.68 6.87 8.81
CA GLY A 126 9.69 6.87 9.88
C GLY A 126 9.81 8.23 10.52
N ALA A 127 10.10 8.26 11.83
CA ALA A 127 10.33 9.47 12.60
C ALA A 127 11.78 9.95 12.50
N ASP A 128 12.07 11.11 13.10
CA ASP A 128 13.41 11.67 13.30
C ASP A 128 14.26 11.82 12.02
N GLY A 129 13.59 11.97 10.87
CA GLY A 129 14.27 12.13 9.58
C GLY A 129 14.94 10.85 9.04
N VAL A 130 14.62 9.69 9.58
CA VAL A 130 15.12 8.38 9.13
C VAL A 130 13.97 7.57 8.50
N PRO A 131 13.72 7.77 7.20
CA PRO A 131 12.62 7.09 6.52
C PRO A 131 12.94 5.62 6.26
N CYS A 132 11.90 4.81 6.16
CA CYS A 132 12.02 3.43 5.66
C CYS A 132 12.43 3.42 4.18
N PRO A 133 12.97 2.29 3.67
CA PRO A 133 13.24 2.13 2.25
C PRO A 133 11.98 2.41 1.41
N GLY A 134 12.14 3.13 0.31
CA GLY A 134 11.03 3.43 -0.61
C GLY A 134 10.28 2.16 -1.03
N GLY A 135 11.01 1.07 -1.29
CA GLY A 135 10.39 -0.20 -1.63
C GLY A 135 9.51 -0.81 -0.52
N LEU A 136 9.75 -0.51 0.76
CA LEU A 136 8.83 -0.90 1.82
C LEU A 136 7.54 -0.05 1.76
N GLY A 137 7.66 1.26 1.53
CA GLY A 137 6.52 2.15 1.38
C GLY A 137 5.61 1.73 0.22
N GLU A 138 6.19 1.48 -0.96
CA GLU A 138 5.50 0.94 -2.13
C GLU A 138 4.87 -0.44 -1.86
N GLY A 139 5.61 -1.30 -1.14
CA GLY A 139 5.12 -2.63 -0.77
C GLY A 139 3.95 -2.60 0.20
N ILE A 140 3.90 -1.66 1.15
CA ILE A 140 2.74 -1.46 2.02
C ILE A 140 1.53 -1.01 1.19
N ALA A 141 1.74 -0.13 0.20
CA ALA A 141 0.67 0.33 -0.69
C ALA A 141 0.09 -0.82 -1.52
N ASP A 142 0.95 -1.63 -2.11
CA ASP A 142 0.51 -2.81 -2.87
C ASP A 142 -0.05 -3.93 -1.99
N TRP A 143 0.42 -4.07 -0.74
CA TRP A 143 -0.18 -4.99 0.20
C TRP A 143 -1.63 -4.60 0.55
N VAL A 144 -1.92 -3.31 0.77
CA VAL A 144 -3.30 -2.84 0.97
C VAL A 144 -4.15 -3.11 -0.27
N ARG A 145 -3.64 -2.82 -1.47
CA ARG A 145 -4.29 -3.12 -2.75
C ARG A 145 -4.60 -4.61 -2.89
N LEU A 146 -3.64 -5.48 -2.55
CA LEU A 146 -3.80 -6.94 -2.55
C LEU A 146 -4.90 -7.39 -1.58
N ARG A 147 -4.86 -6.91 -0.34
CA ARG A 147 -5.83 -7.27 0.71
C ARG A 147 -7.23 -6.70 0.46
N ALA A 148 -7.35 -5.62 -0.28
CA ALA A 148 -8.62 -5.10 -0.78
C ALA A 148 -9.21 -5.92 -1.95
N GLY A 149 -8.51 -6.98 -2.43
CA GLY A 149 -8.95 -7.80 -3.55
C GLY A 149 -8.77 -7.12 -4.92
N LEU A 150 -7.91 -6.10 -5.00
CA LEU A 150 -7.71 -5.25 -6.19
C LEU A 150 -6.38 -5.52 -6.91
N ALA A 151 -5.73 -6.65 -6.61
CA ALA A 151 -4.52 -7.07 -7.29
C ALA A 151 -4.79 -7.32 -8.78
N PRO A 152 -4.00 -6.74 -9.70
CA PRO A 152 -4.20 -6.98 -11.11
C PRO A 152 -3.74 -8.40 -11.48
N PRO A 153 -4.31 -9.00 -12.54
CA PRO A 153 -4.07 -10.41 -12.87
C PRO A 153 -2.63 -10.75 -13.32
N HIS A 154 -1.81 -9.74 -13.59
CA HIS A 154 -0.41 -9.94 -13.97
C HIS A 154 0.56 -9.99 -12.78
N TRP A 155 0.08 -9.72 -11.56
CA TRP A 155 0.93 -9.84 -10.38
C TRP A 155 1.27 -11.32 -10.13
N VAL A 156 2.53 -11.56 -9.82
CA VAL A 156 3.05 -12.89 -9.56
C VAL A 156 3.86 -12.89 -8.29
N GLU A 157 3.47 -13.76 -7.36
CA GLU A 157 4.16 -13.96 -6.11
C GLU A 157 5.61 -14.45 -6.33
N GLY A 158 6.52 -14.03 -5.46
CA GLY A 158 7.93 -14.45 -5.49
C GLY A 158 8.82 -13.68 -6.48
N ARG A 159 8.31 -12.67 -7.17
CA ARG A 159 9.13 -11.75 -7.94
C ARG A 159 10.06 -10.94 -7.04
N GLY A 160 11.10 -10.37 -7.66
CA GLY A 160 12.11 -9.58 -6.97
C GLY A 160 13.21 -10.40 -6.31
N GLY A 161 14.39 -9.78 -6.22
CA GLY A 161 15.60 -10.41 -5.65
C GLY A 161 15.84 -10.07 -4.18
N ARG A 162 15.09 -9.11 -3.63
CA ARG A 162 15.25 -8.58 -2.27
C ARG A 162 13.89 -8.22 -1.66
N TRP A 163 13.82 -8.25 -0.33
CA TRP A 163 12.59 -8.08 0.43
C TRP A 163 11.93 -6.69 0.23
N ASP A 164 12.74 -5.67 -0.05
CA ASP A 164 12.34 -4.27 -0.30
C ASP A 164 12.45 -3.87 -1.78
N ALA A 165 12.20 -4.81 -2.69
CA ALA A 165 12.17 -4.53 -4.11
C ALA A 165 11.03 -3.57 -4.51
N GLY A 166 10.03 -3.43 -3.64
CA GLY A 166 8.88 -2.58 -3.84
C GLY A 166 7.71 -3.29 -4.51
N TYR A 167 6.62 -2.57 -4.65
CA TYR A 167 5.41 -2.97 -5.35
C TYR A 167 4.91 -4.38 -4.95
N GLU A 168 4.39 -5.14 -5.90
CA GLU A 168 3.87 -6.49 -5.65
C GLU A 168 4.88 -7.43 -4.98
N ALA A 169 6.19 -7.29 -5.28
CA ALA A 169 7.21 -8.16 -4.70
C ALA A 169 7.29 -8.03 -3.18
N THR A 170 7.31 -6.82 -2.67
CA THR A 170 7.27 -6.53 -1.23
C THR A 170 5.86 -6.73 -0.67
N GLY A 171 4.82 -6.41 -1.44
CA GLY A 171 3.42 -6.61 -1.05
C GLY A 171 3.11 -8.07 -0.71
N PHE A 172 3.45 -9.02 -1.56
CA PHE A 172 3.29 -10.46 -1.30
C PHE A 172 4.15 -10.96 -0.12
N PHE A 173 5.36 -10.43 0.03
CA PHE A 173 6.18 -10.76 1.19
C PHE A 173 5.54 -10.29 2.51
N LEU A 174 4.99 -9.09 2.55
CA LEU A 174 4.24 -8.58 3.70
C LEU A 174 2.98 -9.42 3.97
N ASP A 175 2.32 -9.86 2.93
CA ASP A 175 1.15 -10.73 3.00
C ASP A 175 1.48 -12.07 3.66
N TRP A 176 2.57 -12.71 3.22
CA TRP A 176 3.08 -13.93 3.84
C TRP A 176 3.47 -13.71 5.33
N LEU A 177 4.00 -12.54 5.66
CA LEU A 177 4.31 -12.22 7.06
C LEU A 177 3.03 -12.12 7.90
N GLU A 178 1.98 -11.48 7.39
CA GLU A 178 0.66 -11.39 8.04
C GLU A 178 0.10 -12.78 8.35
N GLU A 179 0.12 -13.68 7.37
CA GLU A 179 -0.40 -15.03 7.55
C GLU A 179 0.41 -15.86 8.55
N ARG A 180 1.73 -15.69 8.54
CA ARG A 180 2.61 -16.50 9.36
C ARG A 180 2.77 -16.00 10.80
N TYR A 181 2.75 -14.70 11.01
CA TYR A 181 3.04 -14.06 12.31
C TYR A 181 1.83 -13.38 12.95
N GLY A 182 0.70 -13.39 12.27
CA GLY A 182 -0.59 -12.91 12.75
C GLY A 182 -1.04 -11.62 12.07
N HIS A 183 -2.36 -11.52 11.91
CA HIS A 183 -3.01 -10.37 11.31
C HIS A 183 -2.72 -9.07 12.08
N GLY A 184 -2.54 -7.96 11.36
CA GLY A 184 -2.21 -6.64 11.90
C GLY A 184 -0.71 -6.37 12.05
N LEU A 185 0.17 -7.27 11.56
CA LEU A 185 1.63 -7.05 11.59
C LEU A 185 2.01 -5.81 10.77
N VAL A 186 1.45 -5.65 9.57
CA VAL A 186 1.76 -4.50 8.70
C VAL A 186 1.20 -3.22 9.29
N ALA A 187 0.01 -3.25 9.90
CA ALA A 187 -0.56 -2.12 10.61
C ALA A 187 0.32 -1.70 11.81
N GLU A 188 0.84 -2.67 12.57
CA GLU A 188 1.73 -2.42 13.70
C GLU A 188 3.09 -1.86 13.23
N LEU A 189 3.64 -2.39 12.14
CA LEU A 189 4.84 -1.86 11.50
C LEU A 189 4.65 -0.40 11.08
N ASN A 190 3.54 -0.10 10.39
CA ASN A 190 3.17 1.27 10.02
C ASN A 190 3.02 2.17 11.26
N GLY A 191 2.38 1.68 12.32
CA GLY A 191 2.25 2.39 13.61
C GLY A 191 3.59 2.67 14.28
N CYS A 192 4.54 1.74 14.24
CA CYS A 192 5.91 1.96 14.73
C CYS A 192 6.61 3.10 13.98
N LEU A 193 6.44 3.17 12.66
CA LEU A 193 7.04 4.22 11.82
C LEU A 193 6.51 5.63 12.13
N ARG A 194 5.37 5.74 12.77
CA ARG A 194 4.84 7.04 13.23
C ARG A 194 5.74 7.71 14.26
N VAL A 195 6.31 6.93 15.18
CA VAL A 195 6.94 7.44 16.40
C VAL A 195 8.40 7.02 16.54
N ARG A 196 8.91 6.22 15.63
CA ARG A 196 10.26 5.66 15.66
C ARG A 196 10.95 5.88 14.30
N PRO A 197 12.28 6.13 14.31
CA PRO A 197 13.08 6.06 13.11
C PRO A 197 13.03 4.65 12.52
N TRP A 198 13.19 4.54 11.23
CA TRP A 198 13.29 3.25 10.57
C TRP A 198 14.48 2.43 11.04
N SER A 199 14.25 1.15 11.23
CA SER A 199 15.31 0.15 11.48
C SER A 199 14.81 -1.24 11.09
N GLU A 200 15.67 -2.06 10.49
CA GLU A 200 15.37 -3.49 10.25
C GLU A 200 15.07 -4.26 11.56
N ALA A 201 15.50 -3.74 12.72
CA ALA A 201 15.20 -4.31 14.02
C ALA A 201 13.70 -4.39 14.31
N LEU A 202 12.87 -3.51 13.70
CA LEU A 202 11.40 -3.56 13.81
C LEU A 202 10.84 -4.92 13.42
N PHE A 203 11.34 -5.52 12.34
CA PHE A 203 10.92 -6.86 11.95
C PHE A 203 11.27 -7.92 13.00
N LYS A 204 12.46 -7.80 13.65
CA LYS A 204 12.84 -8.73 14.72
C LYS A 204 11.94 -8.56 15.94
N GLU A 205 11.57 -7.36 16.29
CA GLU A 205 10.66 -7.08 17.40
C GLU A 205 9.27 -7.65 17.13
N LEU A 206 8.73 -7.45 15.92
CA LEU A 206 7.40 -7.90 15.55
C LEU A 206 7.27 -9.41 15.30
N THR A 207 8.34 -10.07 14.83
CA THR A 207 8.29 -11.47 14.38
C THR A 207 9.21 -12.42 15.15
N GLY A 208 10.12 -11.88 15.95
CA GLY A 208 11.20 -12.64 16.58
C GLY A 208 12.38 -12.97 15.65
N ARG A 209 12.35 -12.51 14.37
CA ARG A 209 13.35 -12.87 13.35
C ARG A 209 13.84 -11.65 12.59
N ARG A 210 15.15 -11.66 12.22
CA ARG A 210 15.74 -10.64 11.36
C ARG A 210 15.15 -10.69 9.95
N ILE A 211 15.03 -9.56 9.29
CA ILE A 211 14.42 -9.42 7.95
C ILE A 211 15.06 -10.33 6.89
N LYS A 212 16.38 -10.47 6.87
CA LYS A 212 17.10 -11.38 5.97
C LYS A 212 16.67 -12.84 6.14
N LYS A 213 16.45 -13.29 7.39
CA LYS A 213 15.95 -14.63 7.68
C LYS A 213 14.50 -14.79 7.25
N LEU A 214 13.67 -13.76 7.43
CA LEU A 214 12.27 -13.76 7.01
C LEU A 214 12.16 -13.88 5.49
N TRP A 215 12.96 -13.10 4.75
CA TRP A 215 13.00 -13.15 3.29
C TRP A 215 13.44 -14.54 2.79
N ARG A 216 14.47 -15.13 3.40
CA ARG A 216 14.90 -16.49 3.09
C ARG A 216 13.77 -17.50 3.28
N LEU A 217 13.07 -17.45 4.43
CA LEU A 217 11.96 -18.35 4.73
C LEU A 217 10.77 -18.18 3.77
N TYR A 218 10.50 -16.96 3.32
CA TYR A 218 9.49 -16.68 2.31
C TYR A 218 9.86 -17.33 0.96
N ARG A 219 11.10 -17.15 0.52
CA ARG A 219 11.58 -17.77 -0.73
C ARG A 219 11.60 -19.30 -0.65
N GLU A 220 12.03 -19.86 0.47
CA GLU A 220 11.95 -21.30 0.73
C GLU A 220 10.50 -21.81 0.68
N HIS A 221 9.56 -21.05 1.25
CA HIS A 221 8.12 -21.37 1.20
C HIS A 221 7.58 -21.48 -0.22
N LEU A 222 8.07 -20.61 -1.11
CA LEU A 222 7.68 -20.59 -2.53
C LEU A 222 8.48 -21.60 -3.39
N GLY A 223 9.41 -22.35 -2.82
CA GLY A 223 10.30 -23.23 -3.59
C GLY A 223 11.30 -22.51 -4.49
N LEU A 224 11.61 -21.25 -4.19
CA LEU A 224 12.51 -20.41 -4.98
C LEU A 224 13.93 -20.44 -4.43
N GLU A 225 14.92 -20.29 -5.33
CA GLU A 225 16.32 -20.12 -4.92
C GLU A 225 16.50 -18.90 -4.03
N VAL A 226 17.34 -19.03 -3.00
CA VAL A 226 17.69 -17.93 -2.09
C VAL A 226 18.92 -17.21 -2.63
N PRO A 227 18.83 -15.95 -3.07
CA PRO A 227 19.99 -15.20 -3.50
C PRO A 227 21.01 -15.09 -2.36
N GLY A 228 22.25 -15.58 -2.60
CA GLY A 228 23.36 -15.45 -1.65
C GLY A 228 23.43 -16.50 -0.54
N GLY A 229 22.91 -17.70 -0.75
CA GLY A 229 23.07 -18.85 0.16
C GLY A 229 24.46 -19.48 0.11
N GLY A 230 25.51 -18.68 0.30
CA GLY A 230 26.89 -19.12 0.45
C GLY A 230 27.52 -18.41 1.65
N GLY A 231 27.55 -19.08 2.81
CA GLY A 231 28.40 -18.67 3.92
C GLY A 231 27.78 -17.76 4.99
N GLU A 232 27.77 -18.34 6.16
CA GLU A 232 27.71 -17.83 7.53
C GLU A 232 26.43 -18.11 8.30
N GLU A 233 26.39 -19.33 8.83
CA GLU A 233 25.71 -19.65 10.08
C GLU A 233 26.52 -19.02 11.22
N GLY A 234 25.99 -17.99 11.83
CA GLY A 234 26.45 -17.42 13.10
C GLY A 234 25.22 -17.10 13.93
N GLU A 235 25.13 -17.74 15.08
CA GLU A 235 24.09 -17.72 16.10
C GLU A 235 23.53 -16.34 16.46
#